data_4be606085f8287262c7c0ea878a39131
#
_entry.id   4be606085f8287262c7c0ea878a39131
#
_cell.length_a   1.000
_cell.length_b   1.000
_cell.length_c   1.000
_cell.angle_alpha   90.00
_cell.angle_beta   90.00
_cell.angle_gamma   90.00
#
_symmetry.space_group_name_H-M   'P 1'
#
loop_
_entity.id
_entity.type
_entity.pdbx_description
1 polymer ?
#
loop_
_entity_poly.entity_id
_entity_poly.type
_entity_poly.pdbx_seq_one_letter_code
_entity_poly.pdbx_strand_id
1 'polypeptide(L)'
;VQAQQRVVYTINDGWKFTKGSPFEAQLAGCDDSSWETVNIPHTWNNKDADDETPGFYRGPAWYRKQLFVDKSQEGRQAVIYFEGANQEVRFYLNGQFVGEHKGGYTRFCFDITSHLRYGQENLFTIYVNNVYNPNIPPLSADFTFFGGIYRDVYLQFMNPVHIATNDYASSGVYIRTPEVNNSAASVEITTLLTNNTPVSYTDLRAHETRS
;
A
#
# COMPACT_ATOMS: atom_id res chain seq x y z
N VAL A 1 22.97 -15.04 -13.67
CA VAL A 1 21.74 -14.94 -12.85
C VAL A 1 20.82 -13.95 -13.55
N GLN A 2 19.73 -14.43 -14.12
CA GLN A 2 18.71 -13.56 -14.73
C GLN A 2 18.01 -12.82 -13.58
N ALA A 3 18.13 -11.50 -13.53
CA ALA A 3 17.39 -10.68 -12.60
C ALA A 3 15.89 -10.83 -12.93
N GLN A 4 15.17 -11.61 -12.16
CA GLN A 4 13.72 -11.69 -12.32
C GLN A 4 13.13 -10.35 -11.91
N GLN A 5 12.38 -9.78 -12.83
CA GLN A 5 11.76 -8.47 -12.69
C GLN A 5 10.74 -8.48 -11.52
N ARG A 6 10.66 -7.38 -10.78
CA ARG A 6 9.52 -7.10 -9.90
C ARG A 6 8.25 -7.14 -10.74
N VAL A 7 7.28 -7.95 -10.31
CA VAL A 7 5.96 -7.99 -10.95
C VAL A 7 5.02 -7.13 -10.14
N VAL A 8 4.31 -6.22 -10.81
CA VAL A 8 3.40 -5.26 -10.19
C VAL A 8 2.04 -5.37 -10.86
N TYR A 9 1.03 -5.64 -10.06
CA TYR A 9 -0.36 -5.65 -10.49
C TYR A 9 -1.10 -4.49 -9.83
N THR A 10 -1.78 -3.68 -10.62
CA THR A 10 -2.77 -2.73 -10.12
C THR A 10 -4.02 -3.50 -9.70
N ILE A 11 -4.50 -3.28 -8.49
CA ILE A 11 -5.68 -3.99 -7.96
C ILE A 11 -6.84 -3.03 -7.65
N ASN A 12 -6.98 -1.99 -8.45
CA ASN A 12 -7.91 -0.89 -8.22
C ASN A 12 -9.38 -1.23 -8.47
N ASP A 13 -9.68 -2.15 -9.37
CA ASP A 13 -11.06 -2.38 -9.82
C ASP A 13 -11.87 -3.27 -8.90
N GLY A 14 -13.18 -3.06 -8.85
CA GLY A 14 -14.16 -4.00 -8.30
C GLY A 14 -14.06 -4.24 -6.80
N TRP A 15 -13.82 -3.22 -5.99
CA TRP A 15 -13.88 -3.31 -4.54
C TRP A 15 -15.32 -3.19 -4.03
N LYS A 16 -15.71 -4.02 -3.09
CA LYS A 16 -16.91 -3.83 -2.28
C LYS A 16 -16.63 -2.79 -1.21
N PHE A 17 -17.52 -1.80 -1.08
CA PHE A 17 -17.35 -0.66 -0.20
C PHE A 17 -18.59 -0.41 0.66
N THR A 18 -18.38 -0.05 1.93
CA THR A 18 -19.45 0.47 2.80
C THR A 18 -18.91 1.44 3.84
N LYS A 19 -19.72 2.43 4.22
CA LYS A 19 -19.47 3.32 5.37
C LYS A 19 -19.90 2.62 6.68
N GLY A 20 -19.33 3.08 7.80
CA GLY A 20 -19.67 2.55 9.12
C GLY A 20 -18.78 1.41 9.57
N SER A 21 -19.26 0.65 10.53
CA SER A 21 -18.52 -0.47 11.14
C SER A 21 -19.38 -1.74 11.16
N PRO A 22 -19.57 -2.41 10.01
CA PRO A 22 -20.26 -3.67 9.97
C PRO A 22 -19.60 -4.69 10.90
N PHE A 23 -20.42 -5.55 11.52
CA PHE A 23 -19.94 -6.61 12.38
C PHE A 23 -19.07 -7.58 11.57
N GLU A 24 -17.89 -7.88 12.10
CA GLU A 24 -16.94 -8.84 11.52
C GLU A 24 -16.60 -8.60 10.03
N ALA A 25 -16.56 -7.33 9.60
CA ALA A 25 -16.29 -6.94 8.21
C ALA A 25 -14.99 -7.54 7.63
N GLN A 26 -14.02 -7.89 8.48
CA GLN A 26 -12.76 -8.52 8.07
C GLN A 26 -12.90 -10.01 7.75
N LEU A 27 -13.97 -10.68 8.22
CA LEU A 27 -14.12 -12.13 8.08
C LEU A 27 -14.80 -12.51 6.75
N ALA A 28 -14.51 -13.71 6.27
CA ALA A 28 -15.12 -14.24 5.05
C ALA A 28 -16.63 -14.43 5.15
N GLY A 29 -17.17 -14.68 6.36
CA GLY A 29 -18.60 -14.86 6.61
C GLY A 29 -19.41 -13.55 6.63
N CYS A 30 -18.78 -12.38 6.57
CA CYS A 30 -19.50 -11.12 6.47
C CYS A 30 -20.22 -11.03 5.12
N ASP A 31 -21.53 -10.78 5.16
CA ASP A 31 -22.34 -10.55 3.96
C ASP A 31 -22.07 -9.16 3.42
N ASP A 32 -21.40 -9.07 2.29
CA ASP A 32 -21.10 -7.84 1.56
C ASP A 32 -21.91 -7.70 0.26
N SER A 33 -22.98 -8.48 0.09
CA SER A 33 -23.81 -8.48 -1.12
C SER A 33 -24.49 -7.13 -1.38
N SER A 34 -24.84 -6.41 -0.31
CA SER A 34 -25.46 -5.08 -0.38
C SER A 34 -24.44 -3.93 -0.47
N TRP A 35 -23.14 -4.22 -0.38
CA TRP A 35 -22.10 -3.19 -0.44
C TRP A 35 -21.98 -2.62 -1.85
N GLU A 36 -21.71 -1.34 -1.93
CA GLU A 36 -21.44 -0.67 -3.21
C GLU A 36 -20.18 -1.28 -3.88
N THR A 37 -20.19 -1.36 -5.22
CA THR A 37 -18.99 -1.72 -5.98
C THR A 37 -18.32 -0.45 -6.46
N VAL A 38 -17.07 -0.24 -6.06
CA VAL A 38 -16.27 0.95 -6.39
C VAL A 38 -14.94 0.57 -7.00
N ASN A 39 -14.35 1.51 -7.75
CA ASN A 39 -12.98 1.43 -8.21
C ASN A 39 -12.12 2.43 -7.44
N ILE A 40 -10.89 2.05 -7.11
CA ILE A 40 -9.86 2.93 -6.58
C ILE A 40 -9.19 3.65 -7.78
N PRO A 41 -8.82 4.93 -7.66
CA PRO A 41 -8.96 5.84 -6.50
C PRO A 41 -10.42 6.13 -6.13
N HIS A 42 -10.71 6.10 -4.84
CA HIS A 42 -12.07 6.31 -4.33
C HIS A 42 -12.07 7.18 -3.07
N THR A 43 -13.03 8.10 -3.00
CA THR A 43 -13.38 8.83 -1.79
C THR A 43 -14.88 8.75 -1.57
N TRP A 44 -15.29 8.59 -0.32
CA TRP A 44 -16.71 8.64 0.04
C TRP A 44 -17.26 10.04 0.26
N ASN A 45 -16.39 11.06 0.16
CA ASN A 45 -16.75 12.46 0.32
C ASN A 45 -16.89 13.21 -1.02
N ASN A 46 -17.02 12.50 -2.12
CA ASN A 46 -17.13 13.11 -3.46
C ASN A 46 -18.49 13.77 -3.74
N LYS A 47 -19.47 13.57 -2.87
CA LYS A 47 -20.82 14.14 -2.97
C LYS A 47 -21.19 14.98 -1.75
N ASP A 48 -20.89 14.48 -0.55
CA ASP A 48 -21.31 15.08 0.71
C ASP A 48 -20.48 16.31 1.13
N ALA A 49 -19.39 16.61 0.43
CA ALA A 49 -18.60 17.80 0.67
C ALA A 49 -19.19 19.07 0.01
N ASP A 50 -20.00 18.88 -1.04
CA ASP A 50 -20.56 19.95 -1.86
C ASP A 50 -22.11 19.93 -1.92
N ASP A 51 -22.76 19.09 -1.10
CA ASP A 51 -24.23 19.08 -1.00
C ASP A 51 -24.76 20.22 -0.11
N GLU A 52 -26.09 20.40 -0.08
CA GLU A 52 -26.74 21.45 0.72
C GLU A 52 -26.71 21.17 2.23
N THR A 53 -26.21 20.02 2.65
CA THR A 53 -26.16 19.60 4.06
C THR A 53 -24.81 20.05 4.66
N PRO A 54 -24.80 20.84 5.74
CA PRO A 54 -23.56 21.28 6.37
C PRO A 54 -22.69 20.11 6.87
N GLY A 55 -21.44 20.10 6.44
CA GLY A 55 -20.45 19.10 6.87
C GLY A 55 -20.29 17.96 5.86
N PHE A 56 -19.51 16.96 6.23
CA PHE A 56 -19.24 15.77 5.42
C PHE A 56 -18.94 14.58 6.35
N TYR A 57 -19.15 13.37 5.85
CA TYR A 57 -18.94 12.16 6.65
C TYR A 57 -17.46 12.02 7.06
N ARG A 58 -17.24 12.01 8.37
CA ARG A 58 -15.97 11.63 8.97
C ARG A 58 -16.18 10.42 9.86
N GLY A 59 -15.67 9.29 9.44
CA GLY A 59 -15.94 8.03 10.11
C GLY A 59 -15.25 6.85 9.45
N PRO A 60 -15.48 5.64 10.00
CA PRO A 60 -14.94 4.41 9.45
C PRO A 60 -15.63 4.01 8.14
N ALA A 61 -14.88 3.34 7.30
CA ALA A 61 -15.37 2.67 6.10
C ALA A 61 -14.55 1.41 5.82
N TRP A 62 -15.11 0.52 5.01
CA TRP A 62 -14.50 -0.77 4.69
C TRP A 62 -14.49 -1.00 3.19
N TYR A 63 -13.39 -1.58 2.72
CA TYR A 63 -13.20 -2.08 1.37
C TYR A 63 -12.90 -3.57 1.43
N ARG A 64 -13.53 -4.36 0.55
CA ARG A 64 -13.30 -5.81 0.46
C ARG A 64 -13.12 -6.21 -0.99
N LYS A 65 -12.23 -7.16 -1.25
CA LYS A 65 -11.99 -7.71 -2.58
C LYS A 65 -11.52 -9.15 -2.49
N GLN A 66 -12.13 -10.03 -3.27
CA GLN A 66 -11.59 -11.34 -3.56
C GLN A 66 -10.59 -11.23 -4.71
N LEU A 67 -9.42 -11.81 -4.53
CA LEU A 67 -8.36 -11.81 -5.54
C LEU A 67 -7.67 -13.18 -5.60
N PHE A 68 -7.70 -13.80 -6.76
CA PHE A 68 -6.96 -15.01 -7.03
C PHE A 68 -5.46 -14.70 -7.13
N VAL A 69 -4.64 -15.44 -6.39
CA VAL A 69 -3.17 -15.33 -6.47
C VAL A 69 -2.62 -16.60 -7.07
N ASP A 70 -2.01 -16.49 -8.24
CA ASP A 70 -1.48 -17.63 -8.98
C ASP A 70 -0.37 -18.35 -8.22
N LYS A 71 -0.34 -19.68 -8.32
CA LYS A 71 0.66 -20.54 -7.66
C LYS A 71 2.09 -20.25 -8.11
N SER A 72 2.28 -19.71 -9.32
CA SER A 72 3.61 -19.32 -9.83
C SER A 72 4.28 -18.20 -9.04
N GLN A 73 3.52 -17.49 -8.18
CA GLN A 73 4.07 -16.47 -7.30
C GLN A 73 4.58 -17.02 -5.96
N GLU A 74 4.37 -18.31 -5.67
CA GLU A 74 4.85 -18.96 -4.44
C GLU A 74 6.38 -18.90 -4.34
N GLY A 75 6.89 -18.62 -3.14
CA GLY A 75 8.34 -18.47 -2.89
C GLY A 75 8.89 -17.06 -3.21
N ARG A 76 8.04 -16.16 -3.69
CA ARG A 76 8.39 -14.73 -3.85
C ARG A 76 7.95 -13.94 -2.62
N GLN A 77 8.59 -12.82 -2.34
CA GLN A 77 8.06 -11.85 -1.40
C GLN A 77 6.87 -11.13 -2.04
N ALA A 78 5.78 -11.05 -1.30
CA ALA A 78 4.57 -10.35 -1.72
C ALA A 78 4.30 -9.14 -0.83
N VAL A 79 4.01 -8.01 -1.44
CA VAL A 79 3.73 -6.74 -0.75
C VAL A 79 2.47 -6.13 -1.34
N ILE A 80 1.54 -5.70 -0.47
CA ILE A 80 0.49 -4.77 -0.86
C ILE A 80 1.00 -3.34 -0.61
N TYR A 81 0.90 -2.49 -1.63
CA TYR A 81 1.48 -1.15 -1.65
C TYR A 81 0.38 -0.12 -1.93
N PHE A 82 0.30 0.90 -1.09
CA PHE A 82 -0.65 1.99 -1.19
C PHE A 82 0.10 3.30 -1.48
N GLU A 83 -0.35 4.03 -2.48
CA GLU A 83 0.17 5.38 -2.72
C GLU A 83 -0.41 6.43 -1.78
N GLY A 84 -1.58 6.16 -1.21
CA GLY A 84 -2.19 6.99 -0.18
C GLY A 84 -3.62 6.59 0.15
N ALA A 85 -3.95 6.71 1.44
CA ALA A 85 -5.30 6.54 1.97
C ALA A 85 -5.48 7.44 3.20
N ASN A 86 -6.63 8.06 3.37
CA ASN A 86 -6.85 9.03 4.44
C ASN A 86 -7.86 8.51 5.45
N GLN A 87 -7.43 8.36 6.74
CA GLN A 87 -6.09 8.68 7.29
C GLN A 87 -5.57 7.56 8.19
N GLU A 88 -6.43 6.75 8.82
CA GLU A 88 -6.07 5.54 9.56
C GLU A 88 -6.48 4.33 8.75
N VAL A 89 -5.53 3.45 8.47
CA VAL A 89 -5.75 2.23 7.69
C VAL A 89 -5.40 1.03 8.53
N ARG A 90 -6.27 0.00 8.50
CA ARG A 90 -5.95 -1.35 8.97
C ARG A 90 -6.17 -2.32 7.83
N PHE A 91 -5.20 -3.16 7.60
CA PHE A 91 -5.26 -4.16 6.56
C PHE A 91 -5.39 -5.57 7.15
N TYR A 92 -6.31 -6.32 6.56
CA TYR A 92 -6.56 -7.73 6.89
C TYR A 92 -6.46 -8.58 5.63
N LEU A 93 -5.86 -9.74 5.73
CA LEU A 93 -5.81 -10.72 4.65
C LEU A 93 -6.35 -12.06 5.16
N ASN A 94 -7.36 -12.60 4.46
CA ASN A 94 -8.04 -13.84 4.85
C ASN A 94 -8.58 -13.82 6.29
N GLY A 95 -9.03 -12.64 6.76
CA GLY A 95 -9.56 -12.42 8.11
C GLY A 95 -8.48 -12.15 9.18
N GLN A 96 -7.22 -12.28 8.85
CA GLN A 96 -6.10 -12.05 9.77
C GLN A 96 -5.60 -10.62 9.68
N PHE A 97 -5.38 -9.97 10.82
CA PHE A 97 -4.75 -8.64 10.87
C PHE A 97 -3.29 -8.73 10.41
N VAL A 98 -2.93 -7.88 9.45
CA VAL A 98 -1.57 -7.80 8.89
C VAL A 98 -0.83 -6.59 9.41
N GLY A 99 -1.50 -5.43 9.46
CA GLY A 99 -0.85 -4.20 9.92
C GLY A 99 -1.76 -2.97 9.87
N GLU A 100 -1.24 -1.88 10.40
CA GLU A 100 -1.90 -0.57 10.38
C GLU A 100 -0.96 0.54 9.90
N HIS A 101 -1.55 1.59 9.32
CA HIS A 101 -0.88 2.82 8.95
C HIS A 101 -1.66 4.02 9.45
N LYS A 102 -0.93 5.05 9.93
CA LYS A 102 -1.48 6.34 10.37
C LYS A 102 -0.79 7.46 9.63
N GLY A 103 -1.58 8.25 8.92
CA GLY A 103 -1.12 9.35 8.07
C GLY A 103 -1.87 9.36 6.75
N GLY A 104 -2.40 10.53 6.36
CA GLY A 104 -3.31 10.61 5.21
C GLY A 104 -2.61 10.79 3.86
N TYR A 105 -1.32 11.18 3.85
CA TYR A 105 -0.69 11.75 2.65
C TYR A 105 0.61 11.06 2.22
N THR A 106 1.03 10.04 2.95
CA THR A 106 2.23 9.27 2.64
C THR A 106 1.87 7.91 2.05
N ARG A 107 2.78 7.38 1.23
CA ARG A 107 2.73 6.00 0.78
C ARG A 107 3.10 5.04 1.91
N PHE A 108 2.58 3.82 1.85
CA PHE A 108 2.88 2.76 2.81
C PHE A 108 2.70 1.39 2.17
N CYS A 109 3.24 0.37 2.80
CA CYS A 109 3.09 -1.00 2.32
C CYS A 109 3.07 -1.99 3.49
N PHE A 110 2.52 -3.18 3.23
CA PHE A 110 2.55 -4.31 4.16
C PHE A 110 3.13 -5.54 3.46
N ASP A 111 4.03 -6.23 4.13
CA ASP A 111 4.46 -7.58 3.72
C ASP A 111 3.32 -8.57 3.99
N ILE A 112 2.88 -9.25 2.95
CA ILE A 112 1.77 -10.20 3.01
C ILE A 112 2.19 -11.63 2.67
N THR A 113 3.48 -11.86 2.52
CA THR A 113 4.04 -13.12 2.02
C THR A 113 3.53 -14.35 2.79
N SER A 114 3.52 -14.27 4.12
CA SER A 114 3.10 -15.36 4.99
C SER A 114 1.57 -15.51 5.15
N HIS A 115 0.80 -14.53 4.68
CA HIS A 115 -0.66 -14.50 4.80
C HIS A 115 -1.38 -14.93 3.54
N LEU A 116 -0.66 -14.97 2.38
CA LEU A 116 -1.21 -15.37 1.10
C LEU A 116 -1.42 -16.87 0.99
N ARG A 117 -2.51 -17.21 0.31
CA ARG A 117 -2.83 -18.57 -0.14
C ARG A 117 -2.65 -18.61 -1.64
N TYR A 118 -1.62 -19.32 -2.10
CA TYR A 118 -1.28 -19.41 -3.52
C TYR A 118 -2.15 -20.44 -4.22
N GLY A 119 -2.53 -20.18 -5.48
CA GLY A 119 -3.44 -21.00 -6.26
C GLY A 119 -4.90 -20.93 -5.78
N GLN A 120 -5.27 -19.93 -5.02
CA GLN A 120 -6.59 -19.76 -4.41
C GLN A 120 -7.02 -18.30 -4.39
N GLU A 121 -8.33 -18.08 -4.14
CA GLU A 121 -8.87 -16.79 -3.80
C GLU A 121 -8.40 -16.35 -2.40
N ASN A 122 -8.07 -15.07 -2.29
CA ASN A 122 -7.70 -14.41 -1.05
C ASN A 122 -8.63 -13.23 -0.80
N LEU A 123 -9.11 -13.08 0.43
CA LEU A 123 -9.94 -11.96 0.83
C LEU A 123 -9.05 -10.83 1.37
N PHE A 124 -8.96 -9.77 0.60
CA PHE A 124 -8.33 -8.51 0.99
C PHE A 124 -9.38 -7.61 1.63
N THR A 125 -9.15 -7.19 2.87
CA THR A 125 -10.06 -6.30 3.58
C THR A 125 -9.31 -5.12 4.17
N ILE A 126 -9.79 -3.91 3.88
CA ILE A 126 -9.16 -2.66 4.27
C ILE A 126 -10.17 -1.84 5.05
N TYR A 127 -9.85 -1.54 6.30
CA TYR A 127 -10.52 -0.54 7.11
C TYR A 127 -9.83 0.80 6.88
N VAL A 128 -10.62 1.85 6.64
CA VAL A 128 -10.13 3.23 6.54
C VAL A 128 -11.01 4.13 7.40
N ASN A 129 -10.40 5.09 8.11
CA ASN A 129 -11.11 6.01 8.98
C ASN A 129 -10.52 7.42 8.85
N ASN A 130 -11.36 8.44 8.64
CA ASN A 130 -10.98 9.85 8.56
C ASN A 130 -11.51 10.70 9.73
N VAL A 131 -11.87 10.07 10.84
CA VAL A 131 -12.24 10.79 12.08
C VAL A 131 -11.06 11.65 12.54
N TYR A 132 -11.36 12.84 13.04
CA TYR A 132 -10.35 13.72 13.60
C TYR A 132 -9.49 12.98 14.64
N ASN A 133 -8.18 13.02 14.47
CA ASN A 133 -7.21 12.46 15.39
C ASN A 133 -6.11 13.49 15.68
N PRO A 134 -5.98 13.99 16.93
CA PRO A 134 -5.01 15.03 17.26
C PRO A 134 -3.54 14.60 17.11
N ASN A 135 -3.29 13.31 16.92
CA ASN A 135 -1.94 12.76 16.71
C ASN A 135 -1.57 12.58 15.23
N ILE A 136 -2.48 12.92 14.30
CA ILE A 136 -2.26 12.75 12.85
C ILE A 136 -2.41 14.10 12.16
N PRO A 137 -1.31 14.73 11.73
CA PRO A 137 -1.38 15.98 10.98
C PRO A 137 -1.89 15.77 9.54
N PRO A 138 -2.44 16.82 8.90
CA PRO A 138 -2.71 18.14 9.45
C PRO A 138 -3.91 18.16 10.38
N LEU A 139 -3.87 18.97 11.44
CA LEU A 139 -4.94 19.05 12.44
C LEU A 139 -6.07 19.97 11.98
N SER A 140 -5.73 20.99 11.21
CA SER A 140 -6.65 21.92 10.57
C SER A 140 -6.10 22.36 9.22
N ALA A 141 -6.99 22.67 8.29
CA ALA A 141 -6.66 23.21 6.98
C ALA A 141 -7.92 23.86 6.37
N ASP A 142 -7.72 24.60 5.31
CA ASP A 142 -8.76 25.22 4.49
C ASP A 142 -9.27 24.33 3.34
N PHE A 143 -9.05 23.01 3.48
CA PHE A 143 -9.54 22.01 2.54
C PHE A 143 -10.28 20.87 3.26
N THR A 144 -11.14 20.17 2.52
CA THR A 144 -11.86 19.00 3.01
C THR A 144 -10.92 17.81 3.22
N PHE A 145 -11.00 17.18 4.39
CA PHE A 145 -10.25 15.95 4.70
C PHE A 145 -10.97 14.73 4.11
N PHE A 146 -10.89 14.58 2.81
CA PHE A 146 -11.51 13.48 2.07
C PHE A 146 -11.04 12.12 2.59
N GLY A 147 -12.00 11.27 3.00
CA GLY A 147 -11.71 9.91 3.42
C GLY A 147 -11.71 8.94 2.25
N GLY A 148 -10.93 7.87 2.37
CA GLY A 148 -10.90 6.81 1.37
C GLY A 148 -9.50 6.41 0.92
N ILE A 149 -9.46 5.49 -0.03
CA ILE A 149 -8.25 5.09 -0.74
C ILE A 149 -8.20 5.91 -2.03
N TYR A 150 -7.63 7.10 -1.92
CA TYR A 150 -7.72 8.13 -2.96
C TYR A 150 -6.57 8.10 -3.98
N ARG A 151 -5.67 7.10 -3.87
CA ARG A 151 -4.59 6.78 -4.80
C ARG A 151 -4.53 5.29 -5.06
N ASP A 152 -3.71 4.91 -6.03
CA ASP A 152 -3.58 3.54 -6.51
C ASP A 152 -3.11 2.56 -5.43
N VAL A 153 -3.55 1.31 -5.59
CA VAL A 153 -3.10 0.17 -4.79
C VAL A 153 -2.51 -0.89 -5.70
N TYR A 154 -1.35 -1.41 -5.31
CA TYR A 154 -0.62 -2.41 -6.07
C TYR A 154 -0.36 -3.67 -5.24
N LEU A 155 -0.44 -4.81 -5.91
CA LEU A 155 0.11 -6.07 -5.43
C LEU A 155 1.44 -6.32 -6.13
N GLN A 156 2.51 -6.42 -5.35
CA GLN A 156 3.87 -6.57 -5.87
C GLN A 156 4.48 -7.90 -5.46
N PHE A 157 5.11 -8.59 -6.41
CA PHE A 157 5.87 -9.80 -6.14
C PHE A 157 7.35 -9.59 -6.52
N MET A 158 8.22 -9.92 -5.59
CA MET A 158 9.66 -9.71 -5.72
C MET A 158 10.42 -11.00 -5.42
N ASN A 159 11.61 -11.14 -5.98
CA ASN A 159 12.48 -12.24 -5.61
C ASN A 159 12.88 -12.13 -4.14
N PRO A 160 13.26 -13.24 -3.49
CA PRO A 160 13.74 -13.21 -2.11
C PRO A 160 14.91 -12.25 -1.88
N VAL A 161 15.75 -12.03 -2.91
CA VAL A 161 16.78 -11.00 -2.90
C VAL A 161 16.36 -9.88 -3.85
N HIS A 162 16.12 -8.69 -3.30
CA HIS A 162 15.63 -7.55 -4.07
C HIS A 162 15.98 -6.22 -3.37
N ILE A 163 15.81 -5.10 -4.10
CA ILE A 163 15.87 -3.76 -3.50
C ILE A 163 14.69 -3.60 -2.55
N ALA A 164 14.99 -3.21 -1.31
CA ALA A 164 14.01 -3.10 -0.23
C ALA A 164 12.87 -2.13 -0.58
N THR A 165 11.64 -2.52 -0.21
CA THR A 165 10.42 -1.71 -0.37
C THR A 165 9.78 -1.35 0.97
N ASN A 166 10.25 -1.96 2.05
CA ASN A 166 9.71 -1.82 3.39
C ASN A 166 10.31 -0.65 4.20
N ASP A 167 11.25 0.08 3.63
CA ASP A 167 11.76 1.31 4.23
C ASP A 167 10.84 2.48 3.85
N TYR A 168 9.81 2.71 4.67
CA TYR A 168 8.75 3.73 4.47
C TYR A 168 8.09 3.67 3.08
N ALA A 169 7.97 2.49 2.49
CA ALA A 169 7.52 2.28 1.11
C ALA A 169 8.29 3.12 0.07
N SER A 170 9.58 3.40 0.34
CA SER A 170 10.48 4.13 -0.56
C SER A 170 10.95 3.25 -1.72
N SER A 171 11.71 3.85 -2.63
CA SER A 171 12.34 3.09 -3.73
C SER A 171 13.44 2.14 -3.27
N GLY A 172 13.92 2.27 -2.03
CA GLY A 172 15.11 1.58 -1.52
C GLY A 172 16.43 2.08 -2.12
N VAL A 173 16.38 3.14 -2.94
CA VAL A 173 17.54 3.79 -3.55
C VAL A 173 17.51 5.26 -3.19
N TYR A 174 18.59 5.72 -2.58
CA TYR A 174 18.77 7.10 -2.13
C TYR A 174 19.97 7.71 -2.87
N ILE A 175 19.76 8.88 -3.43
CA ILE A 175 20.77 9.61 -4.20
C ILE A 175 20.95 10.98 -3.54
N ARG A 176 22.21 11.33 -3.30
CA ARG A 176 22.59 12.65 -2.84
C ARG A 176 23.80 13.18 -3.61
N THR A 177 23.90 14.48 -3.68
CA THR A 177 25.01 15.19 -4.33
C THR A 177 25.71 16.06 -3.29
N PRO A 178 26.67 15.50 -2.50
CA PRO A 178 27.29 16.22 -1.39
C PRO A 178 28.12 17.43 -1.85
N GLU A 179 28.65 17.37 -3.06
CA GLU A 179 29.43 18.44 -3.65
C GLU A 179 28.98 18.70 -5.08
N VAL A 180 28.69 19.96 -5.38
CA VAL A 180 28.34 20.42 -6.73
C VAL A 180 29.04 21.77 -6.98
N ASN A 181 29.77 21.90 -8.09
CA ASN A 181 30.34 23.15 -8.56
C ASN A 181 30.20 23.26 -10.09
N ASN A 182 30.69 24.34 -10.67
CA ASN A 182 30.56 24.62 -12.12
C ASN A 182 31.24 23.60 -13.05
N SER A 183 32.14 22.77 -12.54
CA SER A 183 32.94 21.84 -13.34
C SER A 183 32.76 20.37 -12.94
N ALA A 184 32.20 20.07 -11.77
CA ALA A 184 32.06 18.70 -11.30
C ALA A 184 30.92 18.57 -10.26
N ALA A 185 30.37 17.37 -10.15
CA ALA A 185 29.48 16.97 -9.07
C ALA A 185 29.88 15.61 -8.51
N SER A 186 29.83 15.48 -7.20
CA SER A 186 29.94 14.18 -6.51
C SER A 186 28.55 13.59 -6.31
N VAL A 187 28.33 12.33 -6.68
CA VAL A 187 27.05 11.63 -6.52
C VAL A 187 27.28 10.41 -5.64
N GLU A 188 26.52 10.35 -4.54
CA GLU A 188 26.49 9.17 -3.69
C GLU A 188 25.16 8.45 -3.86
N ILE A 189 25.22 7.14 -4.09
CA ILE A 189 24.04 6.27 -4.23
C ILE A 189 24.07 5.22 -3.13
N THR A 190 23.03 5.21 -2.29
CA THR A 190 22.82 4.18 -1.27
C THR A 190 21.64 3.31 -1.70
N THR A 191 21.84 1.99 -1.76
CA THR A 191 20.81 1.03 -2.10
C THR A 191 20.60 0.07 -0.92
N LEU A 192 19.35 -0.04 -0.46
CA LEU A 192 18.95 -1.00 0.56
C LEU A 192 18.54 -2.32 -0.12
N LEU A 193 19.12 -3.42 0.31
CA LEU A 193 18.80 -4.76 -0.18
C LEU A 193 18.13 -5.57 0.92
N THR A 194 17.08 -6.29 0.53
CA THR A 194 16.45 -7.34 1.35
C THR A 194 16.95 -8.70 0.84
N ASN A 195 17.33 -9.58 1.76
CA ASN A 195 17.66 -10.97 1.47
C ASN A 195 16.85 -11.88 2.41
N ASN A 196 15.81 -12.49 1.90
CA ASN A 196 14.93 -13.42 2.62
C ASN A 196 15.32 -14.90 2.37
N THR A 197 16.54 -15.14 1.84
CA THR A 197 17.06 -16.50 1.69
C THR A 197 17.89 -16.91 2.91
N PRO A 198 18.04 -18.21 3.20
CA PRO A 198 18.92 -18.67 4.27
C PRO A 198 20.42 -18.53 3.92
N VAL A 199 20.75 -18.05 2.72
CA VAL A 199 22.12 -17.92 2.22
C VAL A 199 22.56 -16.47 2.25
N SER A 200 23.75 -16.20 2.80
CA SER A 200 24.38 -14.89 2.75
C SER A 200 25.06 -14.68 1.38
N TYR A 201 24.70 -13.62 0.66
CA TYR A 201 25.37 -13.20 -0.58
C TYR A 201 26.38 -12.09 -0.27
N THR A 202 27.64 -12.33 -0.54
CA THR A 202 28.72 -11.36 -0.32
C THR A 202 29.26 -10.73 -1.61
N ASP A 203 28.79 -11.15 -2.79
CA ASP A 203 29.30 -10.70 -4.09
C ASP A 203 28.27 -9.77 -4.79
N LEU A 204 28.28 -8.49 -4.43
CA LEU A 204 27.57 -7.42 -5.13
C LEU A 204 28.56 -6.70 -6.04
N ARG A 205 28.42 -6.85 -7.37
CA ARG A 205 29.23 -6.13 -8.35
C ARG A 205 28.49 -4.88 -8.82
N ALA A 206 29.08 -3.72 -8.57
CA ALA A 206 28.69 -2.48 -9.24
C ALA A 206 29.49 -2.37 -10.57
N HIS A 207 28.76 -2.14 -11.69
CA HIS A 207 29.39 -1.77 -12.95
C HIS A 207 29.43 -0.24 -13.05
N GLU A 208 30.62 0.35 -13.02
CA GLU A 208 30.81 1.74 -13.40
C GLU A 208 30.90 1.84 -14.92
N THR A 209 30.02 2.60 -15.54
CA THR A 209 30.19 3.05 -16.92
C THR A 209 30.82 4.44 -16.89
N ARG A 210 32.06 4.54 -17.28
CA ARG A 210 32.71 5.84 -17.59
C ARG A 210 32.41 6.18 -19.04
N SER A 211 31.73 7.31 -19.27
CA SER A 211 31.64 7.97 -20.57
C SER A 211 32.71 9.03 -20.71
#